data_8d62e600c8cf89c1b3dfeecbc0342974
#
_entry.id   8d62e600c8cf89c1b3dfeecbc0342974
#
_cell.length_a   1.000
_cell.length_b   1.000
_cell.length_c   1.000
_cell.angle_alpha   90.00
_cell.angle_beta   90.00
_cell.angle_gamma   90.00
#
_symmetry.space_group_name_H-M   'P 1'
#
loop_
_entity.id
_entity.type
_entity.pdbx_description
1 polymer ?
#
loop_
_entity_poly.entity_id
_entity_poly.type
_entity_poly.pdbx_seq_one_letter_code
_entity_poly.pdbx_strand_id
1 'polypeptide(L)'
;MKINYKNRWDNIRSNLGEMDAFVSALPGNTRYLANSDSPPGSPPSSTMNYVVIPKRGEPIAITSSLEEHRCRHESSVKDVRCWTTYPDIESDGKSSLDVLKSTLSDIKAKKIFADTKIRLGRSIGISVSSKINELRSIKSSEELDRIKKAIKHSDSGQAFAHNLVESGEGLTEKEVRSEIDYFMARKGIQENSFGTIVASGPNSAHSHHSNTDRKLELGDPVICD
;
A
#
# COMPACT_ATOMS: atom_id res chain seq x y z
N MET A 1 17.80 -2.65 -7.96
CA MET A 1 18.10 -1.22 -7.70
C MET A 1 17.33 -0.73 -6.47
N LYS A 2 17.88 0.22 -5.71
CA LYS A 2 17.23 0.78 -4.53
C LYS A 2 16.44 2.03 -4.92
N ILE A 3 15.17 2.15 -4.51
CA ILE A 3 14.33 3.32 -4.83
C ILE A 3 14.94 4.58 -4.24
N ASN A 4 14.98 5.65 -5.05
CA ASN A 4 15.43 6.97 -4.62
C ASN A 4 14.26 7.78 -4.03
N TYR A 5 14.01 7.64 -2.72
CA TYR A 5 12.94 8.36 -2.03
C TYR A 5 13.17 9.87 -1.98
N LYS A 6 14.45 10.31 -1.86
CA LYS A 6 14.76 11.73 -1.86
C LYS A 6 14.26 12.42 -3.13
N ASN A 7 14.45 11.81 -4.29
CA ASN A 7 13.93 12.35 -5.55
C ASN A 7 12.41 12.49 -5.56
N ARG A 8 11.69 11.54 -4.93
CA ARG A 8 10.22 11.63 -4.79
C ARG A 8 9.81 12.83 -3.93
N TRP A 9 10.51 13.05 -2.81
CA TRP A 9 10.25 14.18 -1.93
C TRP A 9 10.55 15.52 -2.63
N ASP A 10 11.64 15.60 -3.36
CA ASP A 10 12.03 16.80 -4.09
C ASP A 10 11.05 17.10 -5.23
N ASN A 11 10.53 16.07 -5.90
CA ASN A 11 9.45 16.22 -6.88
C ASN A 11 8.15 16.73 -6.26
N ILE A 12 7.79 16.30 -5.04
CA ILE A 12 6.66 16.89 -4.32
C ILE A 12 6.94 18.35 -3.99
N ARG A 13 8.13 18.67 -3.43
CA ARG A 13 8.50 20.03 -3.05
C ARG A 13 8.48 21.02 -4.20
N SER A 14 8.96 20.61 -5.37
CA SER A 14 8.95 21.46 -6.58
C SER A 14 7.54 21.81 -7.07
N ASN A 15 6.53 21.06 -6.62
CA ASN A 15 5.12 21.27 -6.97
C ASN A 15 4.30 21.93 -5.83
N LEU A 16 4.91 22.34 -4.73
CA LEU A 16 4.20 22.96 -3.60
C LEU A 16 3.76 24.40 -3.89
N GLY A 17 4.47 25.13 -4.75
CA GLY A 17 4.18 26.56 -4.98
C GLY A 17 4.24 27.38 -3.68
N GLU A 18 3.10 27.97 -3.27
CA GLU A 18 2.96 28.76 -2.03
C GLU A 18 2.65 27.89 -0.79
N MET A 19 2.46 26.60 -0.92
CA MET A 19 2.15 25.73 0.20
C MET A 19 3.40 25.46 1.04
N ASP A 20 3.19 25.28 2.34
CA ASP A 20 4.25 25.04 3.31
C ASP A 20 4.63 23.56 3.41
N ALA A 21 3.68 22.67 3.10
CA ALA A 21 3.89 21.21 3.13
C ALA A 21 2.89 20.48 2.23
N PHE A 22 3.22 19.23 1.93
CA PHE A 22 2.31 18.20 1.42
C PHE A 22 2.06 17.16 2.52
N VAL A 23 0.80 16.76 2.72
CA VAL A 23 0.40 15.73 3.66
C VAL A 23 -0.27 14.59 2.89
N SER A 24 0.33 13.42 2.97
CA SER A 24 -0.26 12.19 2.44
C SER A 24 -0.95 11.41 3.55
N ALA A 25 -2.17 10.96 3.29
CA ALA A 25 -2.97 10.11 4.16
C ALA A 25 -3.47 8.84 3.45
N LEU A 26 -3.42 8.80 2.11
CA LEU A 26 -3.82 7.62 1.35
C LEU A 26 -2.73 6.55 1.41
N PRO A 27 -3.06 5.28 1.78
CA PRO A 27 -2.07 4.22 2.01
C PRO A 27 -1.09 4.01 0.85
N GLY A 28 -1.57 3.98 -0.39
CA GLY A 28 -0.71 3.84 -1.57
C GLY A 28 0.27 5.00 -1.76
N ASN A 29 -0.07 6.20 -1.30
CA ASN A 29 0.79 7.38 -1.38
C ASN A 29 1.76 7.45 -0.20
N THR A 30 1.33 7.10 1.01
CA THR A 30 2.22 7.01 2.16
C THR A 30 3.30 5.96 1.92
N ARG A 31 2.93 4.79 1.38
CA ARG A 31 3.89 3.76 0.96
C ARG A 31 4.86 4.28 -0.10
N TYR A 32 4.36 4.97 -1.14
CA TYR A 32 5.19 5.56 -2.19
C TYR A 32 6.23 6.52 -1.62
N LEU A 33 5.85 7.34 -0.64
CA LEU A 33 6.71 8.39 -0.06
C LEU A 33 7.66 7.88 1.03
N ALA A 34 7.30 6.83 1.77
CA ALA A 34 8.03 6.44 2.98
C ALA A 34 8.53 5.00 3.00
N ASN A 35 8.14 4.14 2.06
CA ASN A 35 8.45 2.69 2.09
C ASN A 35 7.89 1.96 3.30
N SER A 36 6.88 2.47 3.93
CA SER A 36 6.25 1.76 5.04
C SER A 36 5.01 1.03 4.53
N ASP A 37 4.99 -0.26 4.72
CA ASP A 37 3.90 -1.12 4.34
C ASP A 37 2.95 -1.36 5.50
N SER A 38 1.67 -1.48 5.17
CA SER A 38 0.74 -2.14 6.08
C SER A 38 1.05 -3.64 6.10
N PRO A 39 1.06 -4.30 7.27
CA PRO A 39 1.10 -5.74 7.32
C PRO A 39 -0.03 -6.35 6.47
N PRO A 40 0.19 -7.50 5.82
CA PRO A 40 -0.87 -8.21 5.10
C PRO A 40 -2.12 -8.40 5.98
N GLY A 41 -3.28 -8.09 5.43
CA GLY A 41 -4.56 -8.19 6.15
C GLY A 41 -4.84 -7.07 7.16
N SER A 42 -3.93 -6.11 7.34
CA SER A 42 -4.21 -4.93 8.19
C SER A 42 -5.12 -3.94 7.47
N PRO A 43 -6.10 -3.33 8.15
CA PRO A 43 -6.86 -2.24 7.59
C PRO A 43 -5.92 -1.11 7.11
N PRO A 44 -6.20 -0.46 5.99
CA PRO A 44 -5.39 0.66 5.51
C PRO A 44 -5.16 1.78 6.53
N SER A 45 -6.02 1.87 7.54
CA SER A 45 -5.97 2.86 8.62
C SER A 45 -5.02 2.51 9.76
N SER A 46 -4.43 1.30 9.80
CA SER A 46 -3.77 0.78 11.00
C SER A 46 -2.27 1.04 11.09
N THR A 47 -1.62 1.48 10.02
CA THR A 47 -0.15 1.51 10.00
C THR A 47 0.45 2.91 9.92
N MET A 48 0.59 3.46 8.75
CA MET A 48 1.08 4.83 8.63
C MET A 48 -0.08 5.76 8.36
N ASN A 49 -0.39 6.61 9.32
CA ASN A 49 -1.52 7.51 9.19
C ASN A 49 -1.20 8.69 8.26
N TYR A 50 0.02 9.25 8.38
CA TYR A 50 0.42 10.39 7.56
C TYR A 50 1.91 10.36 7.20
N VAL A 51 2.22 10.90 6.02
CA VAL A 51 3.57 11.35 5.65
C VAL A 51 3.50 12.83 5.35
N VAL A 52 4.28 13.62 6.06
CA VAL A 52 4.38 15.07 5.88
C VAL A 52 5.69 15.37 5.14
N ILE A 53 5.57 16.02 3.98
CA ILE A 53 6.72 16.51 3.22
C ILE A 53 6.75 18.04 3.36
N PRO A 54 7.55 18.60 4.27
CA PRO A 54 7.66 20.03 4.42
C PRO A 54 8.39 20.65 3.23
N LYS A 55 8.12 21.92 2.96
CA LYS A 55 8.82 22.69 1.91
C LYS A 55 10.32 22.75 2.16
N ARG A 56 10.72 22.77 3.45
CA ARG A 56 12.12 22.73 3.90
C ARG A 56 12.25 21.78 5.08
N GLY A 57 13.38 21.08 5.19
CA GLY A 57 13.64 20.11 6.24
C GLY A 57 13.35 18.67 5.80
N GLU A 58 13.45 17.72 6.73
CA GLU A 58 13.26 16.30 6.46
C GLU A 58 11.77 15.92 6.48
N PRO A 59 11.37 14.90 5.71
CA PRO A 59 10.03 14.33 5.81
C PRO A 59 9.76 13.73 7.18
N ILE A 60 8.48 13.72 7.57
CA ILE A 60 8.02 13.22 8.86
C ILE A 60 6.95 12.16 8.60
N ALA A 61 7.10 11.01 9.25
CA ALA A 61 6.13 9.93 9.24
C ALA A 61 5.37 9.90 10.56
N ILE A 62 4.05 9.70 10.51
CA ILE A 62 3.19 9.59 11.69
C ILE A 62 2.52 8.23 11.67
N THR A 63 2.69 7.47 12.76
CA THR A 63 2.18 6.10 12.87
C THR A 63 1.64 5.82 14.27
N SER A 64 1.03 4.65 14.50
CA SER A 64 0.68 4.22 15.85
C SER A 64 1.89 3.67 16.60
N SER A 65 1.86 3.68 17.93
CA SER A 65 2.91 3.09 18.76
C SER A 65 3.13 1.60 18.48
N LEU A 66 2.11 0.88 18.04
CA LEU A 66 2.20 -0.53 17.65
C LEU A 66 3.09 -0.75 16.43
N GLU A 67 3.17 0.23 15.53
CA GLU A 67 3.93 0.15 14.28
C GLU A 67 5.22 0.98 14.30
N GLU A 68 5.47 1.69 15.38
CA GLU A 68 6.60 2.61 15.50
C GLU A 68 7.93 1.92 15.23
N HIS A 69 8.19 0.80 15.89
CA HIS A 69 9.45 0.06 15.73
C HIS A 69 9.66 -0.39 14.29
N ARG A 70 8.64 -0.96 13.66
CA ARG A 70 8.70 -1.38 12.28
C ARG A 70 8.88 -0.19 11.33
N CYS A 71 8.13 0.90 11.55
CA CYS A 71 8.25 2.10 10.75
C CYS A 71 9.65 2.71 10.83
N ARG A 72 10.27 2.79 12.02
CA ARG A 72 11.66 3.27 12.17
C ARG A 72 12.67 2.41 11.45
N HIS A 73 12.41 1.10 11.34
CA HIS A 73 13.33 0.14 10.71
C HIS A 73 13.21 0.11 9.18
N GLU A 74 11.99 0.10 8.66
CA GLU A 74 11.70 -0.10 7.24
C GLU A 74 11.54 1.21 6.47
N SER A 75 11.08 2.28 7.12
CA SER A 75 10.80 3.55 6.44
C SER A 75 12.06 4.24 5.93
N SER A 76 11.91 4.88 4.79
CA SER A 76 12.90 5.81 4.25
C SER A 76 12.88 7.17 4.96
N VAL A 77 11.80 7.48 5.68
CA VAL A 77 11.66 8.67 6.50
C VAL A 77 12.23 8.39 7.88
N LYS A 78 13.08 9.28 8.38
CA LYS A 78 13.81 9.09 9.66
C LYS A 78 13.14 9.76 10.85
N ASP A 79 12.45 10.87 10.66
CA ASP A 79 11.62 11.48 11.70
C ASP A 79 10.29 10.71 11.75
N VAL A 80 10.17 9.80 12.73
CA VAL A 80 8.98 8.99 12.95
C VAL A 80 8.36 9.42 14.27
N ARG A 81 7.14 9.92 14.22
CA ARG A 81 6.32 10.33 15.38
C ARG A 81 5.21 9.31 15.60
N CYS A 82 4.90 9.04 16.86
CA CYS A 82 3.90 8.04 17.17
C CYS A 82 2.77 8.58 18.04
N TRP A 83 1.61 8.00 17.87
CA TRP A 83 0.45 8.22 18.73
C TRP A 83 0.03 6.92 19.41
N THR A 84 -0.57 7.03 20.58
CA THR A 84 -1.13 5.89 21.29
C THR A 84 -2.31 6.27 22.16
N THR A 85 -3.23 5.32 22.34
CA THR A 85 -4.29 5.41 23.36
C THR A 85 -3.92 4.69 24.65
N TYR A 86 -2.81 3.97 24.67
CA TYR A 86 -2.33 3.27 25.86
C TYR A 86 -1.71 4.28 26.86
N PRO A 87 -2.16 4.31 28.13
CA PRO A 87 -1.75 5.34 29.08
C PRO A 87 -0.27 5.26 29.47
N ASP A 88 0.30 4.06 29.50
CA ASP A 88 1.65 3.79 30.00
C ASP A 88 2.73 3.78 28.88
N ILE A 89 2.34 4.11 27.65
CA ILE A 89 3.26 4.18 26.51
C ILE A 89 3.53 5.65 26.19
N GLU A 90 4.80 6.03 26.18
CA GLU A 90 5.23 7.36 25.73
C GLU A 90 4.92 7.57 24.24
N SER A 91 4.38 8.72 23.90
CA SER A 91 4.02 9.05 22.51
C SER A 91 3.92 10.56 22.30
N ASP A 92 3.93 10.98 21.02
CA ASP A 92 3.79 12.38 20.62
C ASP A 92 2.33 12.89 20.68
N GLY A 93 1.36 12.00 20.92
CA GLY A 93 -0.05 12.37 21.07
C GLY A 93 -0.99 11.20 21.27
N LYS A 94 -2.26 11.52 21.52
CA LYS A 94 -3.31 10.51 21.77
C LYS A 94 -4.04 10.04 20.51
N SER A 95 -3.88 10.75 19.42
CA SER A 95 -4.43 10.36 18.11
C SER A 95 -3.47 10.77 16.97
N SER A 96 -3.60 10.12 15.84
CA SER A 96 -2.84 10.49 14.64
C SER A 96 -3.07 11.93 14.22
N LEU A 97 -4.28 12.44 14.43
CA LEU A 97 -4.64 13.80 14.10
C LEU A 97 -4.00 14.83 15.04
N ASP A 98 -3.85 14.50 16.32
CA ASP A 98 -3.17 15.38 17.30
C ASP A 98 -1.69 15.48 16.96
N VAL A 99 -1.04 14.35 16.66
CA VAL A 99 0.37 14.33 16.23
C VAL A 99 0.55 15.07 14.90
N LEU A 100 -0.40 14.95 13.96
CA LEU A 100 -0.35 15.72 12.72
C LEU A 100 -0.45 17.23 12.99
N LYS A 101 -1.35 17.66 13.86
CA LYS A 101 -1.51 19.09 14.22
C LYS A 101 -0.24 19.64 14.88
N SER A 102 0.34 18.91 15.85
CA SER A 102 1.60 19.33 16.49
C SER A 102 2.74 19.36 15.48
N THR A 103 2.85 18.37 14.61
CA THR A 103 3.84 18.32 13.53
C THR A 103 3.75 19.54 12.61
N LEU A 104 2.53 19.89 12.17
CA LEU A 104 2.32 21.06 11.30
C LEU A 104 2.63 22.38 12.04
N SER A 105 2.37 22.43 13.33
CA SER A 105 2.75 23.59 14.18
C SER A 105 4.27 23.73 14.29
N ASP A 106 4.99 22.65 14.52
CA ASP A 106 6.46 22.62 14.65
C ASP A 106 7.14 23.16 13.37
N ILE A 107 6.65 22.74 12.21
CA ILE A 107 7.14 23.24 10.92
C ILE A 107 6.54 24.59 10.51
N LYS A 108 5.68 25.19 11.36
CA LYS A 108 4.99 26.47 11.15
C LYS A 108 4.15 26.52 9.86
N ALA A 109 3.58 25.38 9.47
CA ALA A 109 2.74 25.28 8.27
C ALA A 109 1.37 25.93 8.49
N LYS A 110 0.98 26.82 7.58
CA LYS A 110 -0.33 27.49 7.55
C LYS A 110 -1.17 27.07 6.37
N LYS A 111 -0.53 26.66 5.26
CA LYS A 111 -1.19 26.22 4.03
C LYS A 111 -0.56 24.90 3.60
N ILE A 112 -1.38 23.88 3.37
CA ILE A 112 -0.91 22.57 2.94
C ILE A 112 -1.66 22.05 1.72
N PHE A 113 -0.99 21.28 0.89
CA PHE A 113 -1.65 20.31 0.02
C PHE A 113 -1.84 18.99 0.78
N ALA A 114 -2.94 18.29 0.48
CA ALA A 114 -3.18 16.94 0.95
C ALA A 114 -3.73 16.08 -0.20
N ASP A 115 -3.46 14.77 -0.19
CA ASP A 115 -3.98 13.83 -1.19
C ASP A 115 -5.45 13.44 -0.93
N THR A 116 -5.99 13.78 0.24
CA THR A 116 -7.41 13.60 0.60
C THR A 116 -7.86 14.67 1.59
N LYS A 117 -9.16 14.68 1.88
CA LYS A 117 -9.74 15.62 2.86
C LYS A 117 -9.30 15.24 4.29
N ILE A 118 -8.67 16.17 5.00
CA ILE A 118 -8.25 16.04 6.39
C ILE A 118 -8.94 17.14 7.21
N ARG A 119 -9.45 16.82 8.40
CA ARG A 119 -10.13 17.79 9.27
C ARG A 119 -9.17 18.35 10.32
N LEU A 120 -8.44 19.41 10.00
CA LEU A 120 -7.46 20.05 10.91
C LEU A 120 -7.99 21.25 11.70
N GLY A 121 -9.26 21.61 11.51
CA GLY A 121 -9.83 22.85 12.04
C GLY A 121 -9.60 24.04 11.10
N ARG A 122 -9.85 25.29 11.61
CA ARG A 122 -9.80 26.51 10.77
C ARG A 122 -8.42 27.17 10.70
N SER A 123 -7.47 26.73 11.49
CA SER A 123 -6.15 27.37 11.62
C SER A 123 -5.19 27.05 10.47
N ILE A 124 -5.46 25.99 9.70
CA ILE A 124 -4.62 25.53 8.60
C ILE A 124 -5.45 25.47 7.33
N GLY A 125 -5.01 26.17 6.30
CA GLY A 125 -5.61 26.11 4.97
C GLY A 125 -5.22 24.80 4.27
N ILE A 126 -6.22 24.00 3.86
CA ILE A 126 -6.01 22.72 3.19
C ILE A 126 -6.57 22.78 1.78
N SER A 127 -5.74 22.41 0.81
CA SER A 127 -6.16 22.19 -0.57
C SER A 127 -5.91 20.74 -0.95
N VAL A 128 -6.95 20.04 -1.43
CA VAL A 128 -6.78 18.67 -1.94
C VAL A 128 -6.10 18.73 -3.31
N SER A 129 -5.06 17.93 -3.50
CA SER A 129 -4.27 17.92 -4.73
C SER A 129 -4.05 16.50 -5.23
N SER A 130 -4.34 16.27 -6.51
CA SER A 130 -4.03 15.01 -7.21
C SER A 130 -2.60 14.94 -7.74
N LYS A 131 -1.76 15.95 -7.49
CA LYS A 131 -0.41 16.06 -8.06
C LYS A 131 0.47 14.84 -7.81
N ILE A 132 0.34 14.21 -6.65
CA ILE A 132 1.06 12.98 -6.35
C ILE A 132 0.68 11.84 -7.33
N ASN A 133 -0.57 11.77 -7.79
CA ASN A 133 -1.01 10.77 -8.75
C ASN A 133 -0.37 11.00 -10.12
N GLU A 134 -0.21 12.26 -10.54
CA GLU A 134 0.51 12.62 -11.76
C GLU A 134 1.98 12.21 -11.66
N LEU A 135 2.65 12.49 -10.52
CA LEU A 135 4.04 12.07 -10.30
C LEU A 135 4.20 10.54 -10.31
N ARG A 136 3.24 9.80 -9.76
CA ARG A 136 3.23 8.33 -9.75
C ARG A 136 2.85 7.72 -11.10
N SER A 137 2.20 8.46 -12.00
CA SER A 137 1.82 7.94 -13.33
C SER A 137 3.04 7.66 -14.20
N ILE A 138 4.11 8.43 -14.04
CA ILE A 138 5.39 8.22 -14.72
C ILE A 138 6.32 7.45 -13.80
N LYS A 139 6.59 6.18 -14.13
CA LYS A 139 7.37 5.26 -13.30
C LYS A 139 8.87 5.49 -13.50
N SER A 140 9.62 5.44 -12.41
CA SER A 140 11.09 5.41 -12.49
C SER A 140 11.59 4.05 -13.02
N SER A 141 12.87 3.99 -13.39
CA SER A 141 13.50 2.74 -13.83
C SER A 141 13.40 1.64 -12.76
N GLU A 142 13.60 2.00 -11.50
CA GLU A 142 13.51 1.06 -10.37
C GLU A 142 12.09 0.55 -10.14
N GLU A 143 11.08 1.39 -10.37
CA GLU A 143 9.68 0.99 -10.31
C GLU A 143 9.32 0.05 -11.46
N LEU A 144 9.79 0.35 -12.67
CA LEU A 144 9.62 -0.51 -13.84
C LEU A 144 10.26 -1.88 -13.64
N ASP A 145 11.47 -1.95 -13.05
CA ASP A 145 12.13 -3.21 -12.76
C ASP A 145 11.32 -4.07 -11.76
N ARG A 146 10.74 -3.44 -10.75
CA ARG A 146 9.87 -4.14 -9.80
C ARG A 146 8.57 -4.62 -10.43
N ILE A 147 7.95 -3.81 -11.28
CA ILE A 147 6.75 -4.19 -12.03
C ILE A 147 7.06 -5.38 -12.95
N LYS A 148 8.15 -5.32 -13.71
CA LYS A 148 8.58 -6.43 -14.59
C LYS A 148 8.85 -7.71 -13.79
N LYS A 149 9.42 -7.60 -12.59
CA LYS A 149 9.62 -8.75 -11.71
C LYS A 149 8.29 -9.34 -11.23
N ALA A 150 7.34 -8.48 -10.83
CA ALA A 150 6.00 -8.93 -10.43
C ALA A 150 5.28 -9.65 -11.59
N ILE A 151 5.34 -9.11 -12.81
CA ILE A 151 4.77 -9.74 -14.01
C ILE A 151 5.36 -11.14 -14.22
N LYS A 152 6.69 -11.32 -14.14
CA LYS A 152 7.31 -12.64 -14.28
C LYS A 152 6.82 -13.66 -13.24
N HIS A 153 6.54 -13.21 -12.03
CA HIS A 153 5.96 -14.07 -11.01
C HIS A 153 4.52 -14.44 -11.35
N SER A 154 3.70 -13.46 -11.79
CA SER A 154 2.34 -13.72 -12.24
C SER A 154 2.30 -14.68 -13.43
N ASP A 155 3.16 -14.49 -14.44
CA ASP A 155 3.29 -15.40 -15.58
C ASP A 155 3.62 -16.83 -15.14
N SER A 156 4.53 -16.99 -14.16
CA SER A 156 4.87 -18.32 -13.64
C SER A 156 3.73 -18.94 -12.83
N GLY A 157 2.92 -18.14 -12.14
CA GLY A 157 1.72 -18.57 -11.45
C GLY A 157 0.64 -19.03 -12.42
N GLN A 158 0.41 -18.29 -13.49
CA GLN A 158 -0.54 -18.66 -14.55
C GLN A 158 -0.14 -19.94 -15.27
N ALA A 159 1.15 -20.11 -15.60
CA ALA A 159 1.63 -21.36 -16.19
C ALA A 159 1.45 -22.55 -15.25
N PHE A 160 1.67 -22.38 -13.94
CA PHE A 160 1.41 -23.40 -12.94
C PHE A 160 -0.09 -23.74 -12.84
N ALA A 161 -0.94 -22.71 -12.77
CA ALA A 161 -2.39 -22.87 -12.72
C ALA A 161 -2.93 -23.63 -13.94
N HIS A 162 -2.46 -23.29 -15.14
CA HIS A 162 -2.84 -23.99 -16.38
C HIS A 162 -2.50 -25.49 -16.30
N ASN A 163 -1.25 -25.84 -15.97
CA ASN A 163 -0.85 -27.24 -15.84
C ASN A 163 -1.62 -27.98 -14.75
N LEU A 164 -1.92 -27.30 -13.63
CA LEU A 164 -2.70 -27.89 -12.55
C LEU A 164 -4.14 -28.18 -12.97
N VAL A 165 -4.78 -27.25 -13.69
CA VAL A 165 -6.15 -27.43 -14.18
C VAL A 165 -6.22 -28.55 -15.23
N GLU A 166 -5.26 -28.63 -16.15
CA GLU A 166 -5.22 -29.70 -17.16
C GLU A 166 -5.06 -31.10 -16.55
N SER A 167 -4.33 -31.22 -15.43
CA SER A 167 -4.06 -32.51 -14.74
C SER A 167 -4.96 -32.76 -13.53
N GLY A 168 -5.72 -31.78 -13.12
CA GLY A 168 -6.39 -31.71 -11.81
C GLY A 168 -7.88 -32.13 -11.84
N GLU A 169 -8.26 -33.05 -12.72
CA GLU A 169 -9.64 -33.59 -12.69
C GLU A 169 -10.03 -34.06 -11.28
N GLY A 170 -11.17 -33.54 -10.79
CA GLY A 170 -11.70 -33.87 -9.46
C GLY A 170 -11.17 -32.99 -8.32
N LEU A 171 -10.19 -32.07 -8.55
CA LEU A 171 -9.86 -31.04 -7.58
C LEU A 171 -10.99 -30.00 -7.48
N THR A 172 -11.20 -29.51 -6.29
CA THR A 172 -12.12 -28.40 -6.05
C THR A 172 -11.49 -27.04 -6.38
N GLU A 173 -12.32 -26.03 -6.64
CA GLU A 173 -11.85 -24.64 -6.84
C GLU A 173 -10.96 -24.16 -5.67
N LYS A 174 -11.32 -24.53 -4.43
CA LYS A 174 -10.51 -24.19 -3.23
C LYS A 174 -9.16 -24.90 -3.20
N GLU A 175 -9.09 -26.16 -3.62
CA GLU A 175 -7.84 -26.92 -3.69
C GLU A 175 -6.92 -26.31 -4.76
N VAL A 176 -7.44 -26.05 -5.96
CA VAL A 176 -6.69 -25.41 -7.04
C VAL A 176 -6.14 -24.05 -6.59
N ARG A 177 -6.98 -23.22 -5.95
CA ARG A 177 -6.56 -21.96 -5.37
C ARG A 177 -5.40 -22.15 -4.37
N SER A 178 -5.54 -23.09 -3.45
CA SER A 178 -4.56 -23.32 -2.39
C SER A 178 -3.20 -23.73 -2.96
N GLU A 179 -3.20 -24.54 -3.99
CA GLU A 179 -1.98 -24.96 -4.70
C GLU A 179 -1.31 -23.76 -5.42
N ILE A 180 -2.10 -22.91 -6.07
CA ILE A 180 -1.58 -21.68 -6.71
C ILE A 180 -0.98 -20.76 -5.65
N ASP A 181 -1.69 -20.48 -4.56
CA ASP A 181 -1.22 -19.61 -3.48
C ASP A 181 0.07 -20.17 -2.85
N TYR A 182 0.14 -21.47 -2.63
CA TYR A 182 1.33 -22.14 -2.11
C TYR A 182 2.52 -22.03 -3.08
N PHE A 183 2.29 -22.29 -4.38
CA PHE A 183 3.33 -22.15 -5.40
C PHE A 183 3.88 -20.72 -5.43
N MET A 184 3.01 -19.70 -5.41
CA MET A 184 3.38 -18.29 -5.42
C MET A 184 4.20 -17.93 -4.17
N ALA A 185 3.77 -18.37 -2.99
CA ALA A 185 4.50 -18.15 -1.74
C ALA A 185 5.91 -18.76 -1.79
N ARG A 186 6.06 -19.97 -2.33
CA ARG A 186 7.38 -20.61 -2.52
C ARG A 186 8.28 -19.88 -3.52
N LYS A 187 7.71 -19.11 -4.45
CA LYS A 187 8.45 -18.23 -5.36
C LYS A 187 8.86 -16.91 -4.69
N GLY A 188 8.52 -16.71 -3.42
CA GLY A 188 8.89 -15.53 -2.64
C GLY A 188 7.90 -14.37 -2.80
N ILE A 189 6.68 -14.63 -3.26
CA ILE A 189 5.60 -13.67 -3.25
C ILE A 189 5.08 -13.56 -1.82
N GLN A 190 5.09 -12.37 -1.28
CA GLN A 190 4.59 -12.11 0.08
C GLN A 190 3.07 -12.09 0.13
N GLU A 191 2.45 -11.52 -0.89
CA GLU A 191 1.01 -11.33 -0.96
C GLU A 191 0.58 -11.16 -2.41
N ASN A 192 -0.56 -11.77 -2.77
CA ASN A 192 -1.23 -11.52 -4.04
C ASN A 192 -1.93 -10.15 -4.00
N SER A 193 -2.20 -9.55 -5.17
CA SER A 193 -2.88 -8.25 -5.26
C SER A 193 -4.29 -8.29 -4.66
N PHE A 194 -4.93 -9.44 -4.76
CA PHE A 194 -6.24 -9.81 -4.19
C PHE A 194 -6.29 -11.33 -4.00
N GLY A 195 -7.34 -11.83 -3.38
CA GLY A 195 -7.51 -13.27 -3.17
C GLY A 195 -7.68 -14.00 -4.50
N THR A 196 -6.83 -15.00 -4.75
CA THR A 196 -6.85 -15.79 -5.99
C THR A 196 -8.24 -16.36 -6.27
N ILE A 197 -8.73 -16.15 -7.47
CA ILE A 197 -10.03 -16.61 -7.94
C ILE A 197 -9.83 -17.84 -8.81
N VAL A 198 -10.55 -18.92 -8.47
CA VAL A 198 -10.70 -20.09 -9.33
C VAL A 198 -12.21 -20.31 -9.52
N ALA A 199 -12.68 -20.19 -10.74
CA ALA A 199 -14.09 -20.35 -11.07
C ALA A 199 -14.25 -21.36 -12.21
N SER A 200 -14.99 -22.43 -11.98
CA SER A 200 -15.14 -23.56 -12.91
C SER A 200 -16.58 -23.74 -13.36
N GLY A 201 -16.78 -24.18 -14.61
CA GLY A 201 -18.08 -24.43 -15.22
C GLY A 201 -19.05 -23.26 -15.05
N PRO A 202 -20.25 -23.44 -14.47
CA PRO A 202 -21.24 -22.38 -14.28
C PRO A 202 -20.70 -21.19 -13.45
N ASN A 203 -19.75 -21.41 -12.51
CA ASN A 203 -19.17 -20.39 -11.67
C ASN A 203 -18.30 -19.41 -12.45
N SER A 204 -17.76 -19.82 -13.59
CA SER A 204 -16.94 -18.95 -14.47
C SER A 204 -17.71 -17.76 -15.06
N ALA A 205 -19.05 -17.77 -14.97
CA ALA A 205 -19.88 -16.61 -15.34
C ALA A 205 -19.83 -15.45 -14.33
N HIS A 206 -19.22 -15.65 -13.14
CA HIS A 206 -19.15 -14.66 -12.08
C HIS A 206 -17.76 -14.02 -12.00
N SER A 207 -17.63 -12.73 -12.34
CA SER A 207 -16.34 -12.01 -12.40
C SER A 207 -15.60 -11.97 -11.05
N HIS A 208 -16.30 -11.90 -9.93
CA HIS A 208 -15.72 -11.89 -8.58
C HIS A 208 -16.21 -13.12 -7.78
N HIS A 209 -16.00 -14.29 -8.37
CA HIS A 209 -16.41 -15.55 -7.77
C HIS A 209 -15.65 -15.82 -6.46
N SER A 210 -16.36 -16.35 -5.46
CA SER A 210 -15.76 -16.89 -4.23
C SER A 210 -15.56 -18.39 -4.41
N ASN A 211 -14.32 -18.87 -4.32
CA ASN A 211 -13.97 -20.27 -4.53
C ASN A 211 -14.82 -21.23 -3.67
N THR A 212 -15.38 -22.27 -4.30
CA THR A 212 -16.29 -23.23 -3.67
C THR A 212 -15.69 -24.64 -3.59
N ASP A 213 -16.45 -25.57 -3.04
CA ASP A 213 -16.13 -27.03 -3.04
C ASP A 213 -16.56 -27.71 -4.35
N ARG A 214 -16.95 -26.94 -5.39
CA ARG A 214 -17.23 -27.50 -6.70
C ARG A 214 -15.95 -28.11 -7.27
N LYS A 215 -16.05 -29.35 -7.71
CA LYS A 215 -14.98 -30.06 -8.41
C LYS A 215 -14.91 -29.61 -9.87
N LEU A 216 -13.69 -29.49 -10.39
CA LEU A 216 -13.47 -29.29 -11.81
C LEU A 216 -13.88 -30.54 -12.57
N GLU A 217 -14.59 -30.37 -13.67
CA GLU A 217 -15.07 -31.42 -14.55
C GLU A 217 -14.50 -31.26 -15.95
N LEU A 218 -14.33 -32.37 -16.66
CA LEU A 218 -13.86 -32.34 -18.04
C LEU A 218 -14.81 -31.53 -18.92
N GLY A 219 -14.29 -30.58 -19.66
CA GLY A 219 -15.06 -29.67 -20.53
C GLY A 219 -15.54 -28.39 -19.85
N ASP A 220 -15.25 -28.20 -18.56
CA ASP A 220 -15.51 -26.92 -17.89
C ASP A 220 -14.64 -25.79 -18.46
N PRO A 221 -15.21 -24.61 -18.71
CA PRO A 221 -14.39 -23.39 -18.73
C PRO A 221 -13.88 -23.11 -17.32
N VAL A 222 -12.59 -22.77 -17.17
CA VAL A 222 -12.00 -22.45 -15.88
C VAL A 222 -11.31 -21.09 -15.96
N ILE A 223 -11.64 -20.20 -15.01
CA ILE A 223 -10.97 -18.91 -14.81
C ILE A 223 -10.04 -19.07 -13.61
N CYS A 224 -8.77 -18.69 -13.79
CA CYS A 224 -7.78 -18.51 -12.74
C CYS A 224 -7.25 -17.06 -12.78
N ASP A 225 -7.53 -16.30 -11.72
CA ASP A 225 -7.15 -14.89 -11.62
C ASP A 225 -6.53 -14.56 -10.25
#